data_67c03f81cdacefe59eb067bb596e8cc9
#
_entry.id   67c03f81cdacefe59eb067bb596e8cc9
#
_cell.length_a   1.000
_cell.length_b   1.000
_cell.length_c   1.000
_cell.angle_alpha   90.00
_cell.angle_beta   90.00
_cell.angle_gamma   90.00
#
_symmetry.space_group_name_H-M   'P 1'
#
loop_
_entity.id
_entity.type
_entity.pdbx_description
1 polymer ?
#
loop_
_entity_poly.entity_id
_entity_poly.type
_entity_poly.pdbx_seq_one_letter_code
_entity_poly.pdbx_strand_id
1 'polypeptide(L)'
;MSLVVPAARAATSWATLDAPPTGTAPPGDVLRAGHLGREIGETQNIIHFYTDLIGLGIVGPRDAPRPFMVSHPLAEFAELGEDANAYDSVSRVALLPIPGTAATAGATLMTIEAIEIKGIKNRTYNPPLSDPGATYLKLIVTDLDKTLSLLKSERVPVITAGGNPVELSGWPGISGKIRAVFVRDPDGYPVELMEISPAPSSTAAAGSRVLGARVAVVVDNLEATCRLYQRLVGPDFKFWLSPTPVGDETYATLSNTPGQFRLAMAMVPGSSVVMELMEYEHHNKHFERGYIQDPGTAHFLFMAKDDDVIMPRVHAAGLHTLSRSNVPVFIGPTTRSFFVPDPQGFWLEFMDHDVKKDPAAK
;
A
#
# COMPACT_ATOMS: atom_id res chain seq x y z
N MET A 1 -34.08 -6.61 -31.33
CA MET A 1 -32.64 -6.86 -31.04
C MET A 1 -32.49 -6.96 -29.54
N SER A 2 -32.48 -8.21 -29.01
CA SER A 2 -32.32 -8.47 -27.57
C SER A 2 -30.84 -8.26 -27.20
N LEU A 3 -30.55 -7.32 -26.30
CA LEU A 3 -29.29 -7.19 -25.64
C LEU A 3 -29.07 -8.40 -24.72
N VAL A 4 -28.18 -9.27 -25.12
CA VAL A 4 -27.67 -10.34 -24.25
C VAL A 4 -26.74 -9.68 -23.22
N VAL A 5 -27.26 -9.54 -21.99
CA VAL A 5 -26.45 -9.20 -20.83
C VAL A 5 -25.52 -10.39 -20.57
N PRO A 6 -24.18 -10.22 -20.57
CA PRO A 6 -23.28 -11.32 -20.25
C PRO A 6 -23.52 -11.75 -18.80
N ALA A 7 -23.68 -13.07 -18.61
CA ALA A 7 -23.84 -13.67 -17.30
C ALA A 7 -22.77 -13.19 -16.32
N ALA A 8 -23.22 -12.74 -15.15
CA ALA A 8 -22.36 -12.37 -14.04
C ALA A 8 -21.40 -13.53 -13.75
N ARG A 9 -20.09 -13.29 -13.89
CA ARG A 9 -19.05 -14.21 -13.43
C ARG A 9 -19.28 -14.46 -11.94
N ALA A 10 -19.30 -15.71 -11.55
CA ALA A 10 -19.44 -16.12 -10.16
C ALA A 10 -18.47 -15.31 -9.28
N ALA A 11 -19.03 -14.55 -8.36
CA ALA A 11 -18.26 -13.79 -7.38
C ALA A 11 -17.44 -14.77 -6.55
N THR A 12 -16.14 -14.55 -6.48
CA THR A 12 -15.28 -15.23 -5.51
C THR A 12 -15.85 -14.91 -4.13
N SER A 13 -16.21 -15.93 -3.34
CA SER A 13 -16.82 -15.67 -2.05
C SER A 13 -15.81 -14.98 -1.12
N TRP A 14 -16.27 -14.04 -0.32
CA TRP A 14 -15.49 -13.35 0.69
C TRP A 14 -14.78 -14.28 1.68
N ALA A 15 -15.36 -15.45 1.95
CA ALA A 15 -14.75 -16.49 2.76
C ALA A 15 -13.38 -16.96 2.24
N THR A 16 -13.11 -16.80 0.93
CA THR A 16 -11.78 -17.07 0.35
C THR A 16 -10.80 -15.91 0.50
N LEU A 17 -11.30 -14.70 0.70
CA LEU A 17 -10.44 -13.52 0.94
C LEU A 17 -10.11 -13.33 2.44
N ASP A 18 -11.02 -13.78 3.33
CA ASP A 18 -10.81 -13.72 4.77
C ASP A 18 -10.08 -14.96 5.33
N ALA A 19 -10.00 -16.06 4.55
CA ALA A 19 -9.25 -17.22 4.97
C ALA A 19 -7.74 -16.99 4.71
N PRO A 20 -6.87 -17.21 5.71
CA PRO A 20 -5.43 -17.20 5.48
C PRO A 20 -5.10 -18.25 4.42
N PRO A 21 -4.27 -17.93 3.41
CA PRO A 21 -3.89 -18.88 2.38
C PRO A 21 -3.21 -20.10 3.04
N THR A 22 -3.79 -21.27 2.85
CA THR A 22 -3.24 -22.53 3.35
C THR A 22 -2.02 -22.93 2.53
N GLY A 23 -0.90 -22.75 3.10
CA GLY A 23 0.44 -23.26 2.96
C GLY A 23 0.86 -24.11 1.76
N THR A 24 0.94 -23.55 0.56
CA THR A 24 1.92 -23.89 -0.48
C THR A 24 2.34 -22.61 -1.16
N ALA A 25 3.59 -22.52 -1.62
CA ALA A 25 4.06 -21.36 -2.36
C ALA A 25 3.04 -20.99 -3.45
N PRO A 26 2.63 -19.72 -3.56
CA PRO A 26 1.61 -19.33 -4.54
C PRO A 26 2.07 -19.69 -5.94
N PRO A 27 1.21 -20.28 -6.77
CA PRO A 27 1.51 -20.56 -8.17
C PRO A 27 1.41 -19.27 -8.98
N GLY A 28 2.24 -18.28 -8.71
CA GLY A 28 2.20 -16.98 -9.37
C GLY A 28 3.59 -16.39 -9.51
N ASP A 29 3.68 -15.31 -10.25
CA ASP A 29 4.92 -14.57 -10.46
C ASP A 29 5.20 -13.59 -9.31
N VAL A 30 4.19 -13.29 -8.51
CA VAL A 30 4.30 -12.52 -7.26
C VAL A 30 4.24 -13.46 -6.06
N LEU A 31 5.21 -13.35 -5.19
CA LEU A 31 5.38 -14.21 -4.01
C LEU A 31 4.62 -13.69 -2.79
N ARG A 32 4.57 -12.37 -2.60
CA ARG A 32 3.93 -11.72 -1.46
C ARG A 32 3.94 -10.20 -1.56
N ALA A 33 3.19 -9.54 -0.68
CA ALA A 33 3.39 -8.12 -0.39
C ALA A 33 4.77 -7.92 0.29
N GLY A 34 5.53 -6.96 -0.18
CA GLY A 34 6.83 -6.60 0.38
C GLY A 34 6.71 -5.47 1.39
N HIS A 35 6.46 -4.28 0.92
CA HIS A 35 6.26 -3.09 1.76
C HIS A 35 5.26 -2.11 1.15
N LEU A 36 4.76 -1.23 2.00
CA LEU A 36 4.23 0.06 1.62
C LEU A 36 5.36 1.06 1.84
N GLY A 37 6.03 1.46 0.78
CA GLY A 37 7.06 2.48 0.83
C GLY A 37 6.43 3.85 1.01
N ARG A 38 7.05 4.65 1.84
CA ARG A 38 6.59 5.98 2.20
C ARG A 38 7.76 6.94 2.21
N GLU A 39 7.69 7.97 1.39
CA GLU A 39 8.60 9.09 1.47
C GLU A 39 8.18 9.99 2.62
N ILE A 40 9.15 10.30 3.48
CA ILE A 40 8.89 10.95 4.76
C ILE A 40 9.84 12.15 4.98
N GLY A 41 9.39 13.10 5.80
CA GLY A 41 10.20 14.27 6.18
C GLY A 41 11.19 13.97 7.29
N GLU A 42 10.76 13.30 8.36
CA GLU A 42 11.60 13.02 9.53
C GLU A 42 11.36 11.62 10.09
N THR A 43 12.39 10.78 10.00
CA THR A 43 12.32 9.36 10.37
C THR A 43 11.86 9.14 11.83
N GLN A 44 12.36 9.95 12.79
CA GLN A 44 12.03 9.76 14.21
C GLN A 44 10.55 10.00 14.51
N ASN A 45 9.94 10.97 13.84
CA ASN A 45 8.50 11.26 14.00
C ASN A 45 7.65 10.09 13.52
N ILE A 46 8.03 9.50 12.40
CA ILE A 46 7.36 8.33 11.82
C ILE A 46 7.54 7.08 12.70
N ILE A 47 8.76 6.84 13.18
CA ILE A 47 9.02 5.74 14.14
C ILE A 47 8.14 5.92 15.38
N HIS A 48 8.13 7.11 15.99
CA HIS A 48 7.30 7.40 17.15
C HIS A 48 5.81 7.14 16.87
N PHE A 49 5.29 7.68 15.77
CA PHE A 49 3.89 7.50 15.40
C PHE A 49 3.50 6.03 15.26
N TYR A 50 4.23 5.28 14.43
CA TYR A 50 3.84 3.90 14.13
C TYR A 50 4.21 2.91 15.23
N THR A 51 5.30 3.13 16.00
CA THR A 51 5.70 2.17 17.05
C THR A 51 5.06 2.49 18.40
N ASP A 52 5.13 3.73 18.88
CA ASP A 52 4.66 4.06 20.23
C ASP A 52 3.15 4.25 20.25
N LEU A 53 2.62 4.98 19.28
CA LEU A 53 1.19 5.33 19.28
C LEU A 53 0.35 4.19 18.67
N ILE A 54 0.73 3.68 17.51
CA ILE A 54 -0.01 2.60 16.82
C ILE A 54 0.35 1.22 17.39
N GLY A 55 1.65 0.93 17.59
CA GLY A 55 2.14 -0.32 18.16
C GLY A 55 2.73 -1.30 17.16
N LEU A 56 3.28 -0.79 16.05
CA LEU A 56 4.10 -1.59 15.15
C LEU A 56 5.48 -1.88 15.75
N GLY A 57 6.14 -2.91 15.23
CA GLY A 57 7.55 -3.17 15.50
C GLY A 57 8.48 -2.28 14.67
N ILE A 58 9.79 -2.43 14.90
CA ILE A 58 10.85 -1.86 14.06
C ILE A 58 11.95 -2.89 13.85
N VAL A 59 12.52 -2.89 12.65
CA VAL A 59 13.67 -3.74 12.31
C VAL A 59 14.97 -3.00 12.63
N GLY A 60 15.75 -3.54 13.56
CA GLY A 60 17.03 -2.96 13.99
C GLY A 60 16.91 -1.93 15.11
N PRO A 61 17.99 -1.21 15.43
CA PRO A 61 18.01 -0.22 16.49
C PRO A 61 17.10 0.97 16.13
N ARG A 62 16.33 1.41 17.12
CA ARG A 62 15.36 2.51 16.96
C ARG A 62 16.04 3.87 16.76
N ASP A 63 17.15 4.08 17.44
CA ASP A 63 17.92 5.35 17.49
C ASP A 63 18.93 5.44 16.34
N ALA A 64 19.18 4.34 15.66
CA ALA A 64 20.05 4.27 14.50
C ALA A 64 19.32 3.52 13.37
N PRO A 65 18.27 4.12 12.76
CA PRO A 65 17.67 3.57 11.55
C PRO A 65 18.79 3.39 10.53
N ARG A 66 18.80 2.25 9.87
CA ARG A 66 19.89 1.87 8.96
C ARG A 66 20.13 3.00 7.97
N PRO A 67 21.39 3.47 7.80
CA PRO A 67 21.68 4.21 6.60
C PRO A 67 21.30 3.32 5.43
N PHE A 68 20.55 3.86 4.48
CA PHE A 68 20.26 3.13 3.26
C PHE A 68 21.60 2.94 2.54
N MET A 69 22.16 1.75 2.69
CA MET A 69 23.38 1.40 2.00
C MET A 69 23.00 0.95 0.59
N VAL A 70 22.74 1.90 -0.26
CA VAL A 70 22.77 1.64 -1.69
C VAL A 70 24.23 1.59 -2.09
N SER A 71 24.75 0.39 -2.16
CA SER A 71 26.15 0.17 -2.54
C SER A 71 26.37 0.23 -4.05
N HIS A 72 25.38 0.67 -4.88
CA HIS A 72 25.54 0.70 -6.34
C HIS A 72 24.65 1.70 -7.06
N PRO A 73 25.03 2.01 -8.31
CA PRO A 73 24.87 3.34 -8.84
C PRO A 73 23.42 3.65 -9.00
N LEU A 74 22.93 4.38 -8.06
CA LEU A 74 21.73 5.17 -8.13
C LEU A 74 21.67 6.05 -9.38
N ALA A 75 22.78 6.12 -10.12
CA ALA A 75 22.84 6.72 -11.44
C ALA A 75 21.79 6.14 -12.40
N GLU A 76 21.28 4.93 -12.19
CA GLU A 76 20.21 4.35 -12.98
C GLU A 76 18.82 4.65 -12.41
N PHE A 77 18.70 4.83 -11.10
CA PHE A 77 17.54 5.50 -10.48
C PHE A 77 17.60 7.02 -10.61
N ALA A 78 18.68 7.56 -11.16
CA ALA A 78 18.88 9.00 -11.40
C ALA A 78 17.83 9.62 -12.35
N GLU A 79 16.85 8.85 -12.79
CA GLU A 79 15.66 9.32 -13.49
C GLU A 79 14.41 9.32 -12.62
N LEU A 80 14.58 9.18 -11.32
CA LEU A 80 13.46 9.24 -10.40
C LEU A 80 12.95 10.67 -10.26
N GLY A 81 12.16 11.07 -11.24
CA GLY A 81 11.65 12.41 -11.34
C GLY A 81 12.65 13.36 -12.00
N GLU A 82 12.31 14.61 -12.03
CA GLU A 82 13.11 15.69 -12.62
C GLU A 82 14.42 15.91 -11.87
N ASP A 83 14.58 15.34 -10.66
CA ASP A 83 15.82 15.39 -9.87
C ASP A 83 16.54 14.04 -9.91
N ALA A 84 17.51 13.99 -10.79
CA ALA A 84 18.38 12.85 -11.07
C ALA A 84 19.13 12.27 -9.86
N ASN A 85 18.97 12.82 -8.67
CA ASN A 85 19.73 12.49 -7.47
C ASN A 85 18.86 12.10 -6.27
N ALA A 86 17.57 11.79 -6.48
CA ALA A 86 16.67 11.50 -5.36
C ALA A 86 17.21 10.39 -4.45
N TYR A 87 17.75 9.32 -5.03
CA TYR A 87 18.29 8.21 -4.25
C TYR A 87 19.69 8.46 -3.69
N ASP A 88 20.50 9.27 -4.34
CA ASP A 88 21.78 9.71 -3.76
C ASP A 88 21.57 10.55 -2.49
N SER A 89 20.35 11.05 -2.32
CA SER A 89 19.94 11.88 -1.19
C SER A 89 19.16 11.10 -0.12
N VAL A 90 18.97 9.78 -0.25
CA VAL A 90 18.38 8.96 0.81
C VAL A 90 19.27 9.00 2.03
N SER A 91 18.77 9.54 3.12
CA SER A 91 19.52 9.69 4.35
C SER A 91 19.27 8.55 5.32
N ARG A 92 18.04 8.05 5.37
CA ARG A 92 17.64 7.00 6.32
C ARG A 92 16.46 6.17 5.78
N VAL A 93 16.40 4.90 6.24
CA VAL A 93 15.24 4.02 6.03
C VAL A 93 14.90 3.34 7.34
N ALA A 94 13.62 3.40 7.72
CA ALA A 94 13.09 2.61 8.80
C ALA A 94 12.11 1.55 8.26
N LEU A 95 12.29 0.30 8.66
CA LEU A 95 11.39 -0.80 8.31
C LEU A 95 10.51 -1.13 9.52
N LEU A 96 9.20 -0.99 9.35
CA LEU A 96 8.20 -1.15 10.40
C LEU A 96 7.29 -2.34 10.05
N PRO A 97 7.55 -3.56 10.57
CA PRO A 97 6.73 -4.72 10.27
C PRO A 97 5.30 -4.54 10.75
N ILE A 98 4.34 -4.92 9.91
CA ILE A 98 2.91 -4.85 10.22
C ILE A 98 2.44 -6.25 10.62
N PRO A 99 2.07 -6.50 11.89
CA PRO A 99 1.56 -7.79 12.31
C PRO A 99 0.30 -8.22 11.54
N GLY A 100 0.16 -9.53 11.34
CA GLY A 100 -1.01 -10.09 10.65
C GLY A 100 -1.03 -9.96 9.14
N THR A 101 0.05 -9.47 8.52
CA THR A 101 0.15 -9.32 7.05
C THR A 101 0.78 -10.52 6.35
N ALA A 102 1.41 -11.43 7.09
CA ALA A 102 1.94 -12.66 6.52
C ALA A 102 0.82 -13.65 6.18
N ALA A 103 1.01 -14.45 5.15
CA ALA A 103 0.08 -15.52 4.76
C ALA A 103 -0.09 -16.58 5.84
N THR A 104 0.99 -16.90 6.54
CA THR A 104 1.03 -17.91 7.63
C THR A 104 1.83 -17.37 8.81
N ALA A 105 1.56 -17.90 10.00
CA ALA A 105 2.34 -17.54 11.19
C ALA A 105 3.83 -17.86 11.00
N GLY A 106 4.69 -16.89 11.34
CA GLY A 106 6.13 -17.01 11.18
C GLY A 106 6.68 -16.70 9.78
N ALA A 107 5.81 -16.47 8.77
CA ALA A 107 6.25 -15.98 7.48
C ALA A 107 6.57 -14.48 7.51
N THR A 108 7.22 -14.00 6.45
CA THR A 108 7.65 -12.60 6.35
C THR A 108 6.45 -11.64 6.30
N LEU A 109 6.48 -10.65 7.17
CA LEU A 109 5.48 -9.59 7.24
C LEU A 109 5.71 -8.56 6.12
N MET A 110 4.63 -7.93 5.68
CA MET A 110 4.72 -6.65 4.99
C MET A 110 5.23 -5.59 5.96
N THR A 111 6.04 -4.66 5.48
CA THR A 111 6.54 -3.53 6.28
C THR A 111 5.98 -2.21 5.77
N ILE A 112 5.96 -1.18 6.62
CA ILE A 112 6.10 0.19 6.11
C ILE A 112 7.60 0.39 5.92
N GLU A 113 8.01 0.81 4.74
CA GLU A 113 9.36 1.27 4.46
C GLU A 113 9.35 2.80 4.46
N ALA A 114 9.81 3.40 5.53
CA ALA A 114 9.85 4.85 5.67
C ALA A 114 11.20 5.38 5.20
N ILE A 115 11.19 6.13 4.09
CA ILE A 115 12.37 6.59 3.37
C ILE A 115 12.50 8.11 3.56
N GLU A 116 13.56 8.54 4.24
CA GLU A 116 13.87 9.96 4.41
C GLU A 116 14.89 10.41 3.34
N ILE A 117 14.45 11.33 2.49
CA ILE A 117 15.27 11.90 1.41
C ILE A 117 15.57 13.35 1.75
N LYS A 118 16.87 13.70 1.88
CA LYS A 118 17.31 15.06 2.19
C LYS A 118 18.17 15.62 1.06
N GLY A 119 18.20 16.95 0.98
CA GLY A 119 19.10 17.64 0.06
C GLY A 119 18.59 17.80 -1.37
N ILE A 120 17.38 17.35 -1.66
CA ILE A 120 16.71 17.57 -2.95
C ILE A 120 15.45 18.39 -2.79
N LYS A 121 15.01 18.99 -3.88
CA LYS A 121 13.73 19.69 -3.92
C LYS A 121 12.60 18.66 -3.86
N ASN A 122 11.71 18.84 -2.92
CA ASN A 122 10.47 18.08 -2.78
C ASN A 122 9.33 19.00 -2.36
N ARG A 123 8.13 18.48 -2.37
CA ARG A 123 6.92 19.14 -1.85
C ARG A 123 6.09 18.11 -1.10
N THR A 124 5.34 18.53 -0.12
CA THR A 124 4.40 17.64 0.54
C THR A 124 3.31 17.23 -0.45
N TYR A 125 3.12 15.92 -0.62
CA TYR A 125 2.05 15.34 -1.43
C TYR A 125 0.91 14.88 -0.52
N ASN A 126 -0.23 15.51 -0.64
CA ASN A 126 -1.37 15.23 0.23
C ASN A 126 -2.69 15.50 -0.51
N PRO A 127 -3.03 14.68 -1.51
CA PRO A 127 -4.24 14.85 -2.28
C PRO A 127 -5.49 14.63 -1.41
N PRO A 128 -6.65 15.22 -1.76
CA PRO A 128 -7.93 14.83 -1.19
C PRO A 128 -8.17 13.33 -1.30
N LEU A 129 -8.81 12.73 -0.30
CA LEU A 129 -9.05 11.28 -0.26
C LEU A 129 -9.92 10.74 -1.39
N SER A 130 -10.60 11.59 -2.14
CA SER A 130 -11.42 11.23 -3.30
C SER A 130 -10.70 11.35 -4.64
N ASP A 131 -9.50 11.92 -4.66
CA ASP A 131 -8.80 12.19 -5.90
C ASP A 131 -8.00 10.99 -6.38
N PRO A 132 -7.99 10.70 -7.69
CA PRO A 132 -7.17 9.63 -8.25
C PRO A 132 -5.69 9.81 -7.89
N GLY A 133 -5.05 8.72 -7.48
CA GLY A 133 -3.68 8.71 -6.95
C GLY A 133 -3.60 8.88 -5.43
N ALA A 134 -4.67 9.28 -4.76
CA ALA A 134 -4.71 9.25 -3.30
C ALA A 134 -4.61 7.80 -2.80
N THR A 135 -3.82 7.63 -1.75
CA THR A 135 -3.62 6.32 -1.11
C THR A 135 -3.74 6.45 0.40
N TYR A 136 -4.11 5.39 1.06
CA TYR A 136 -4.07 5.32 2.50
C TYR A 136 -3.90 3.90 3.03
N LEU A 137 -3.31 3.82 4.19
CA LEU A 137 -3.12 2.58 4.92
C LEU A 137 -4.29 2.36 5.87
N LYS A 138 -4.87 1.18 5.85
CA LYS A 138 -5.86 0.75 6.84
C LYS A 138 -5.20 -0.26 7.77
N LEU A 139 -5.23 0.00 9.07
CA LEU A 139 -4.70 -0.88 10.10
C LEU A 139 -5.84 -1.42 10.97
N ILE A 140 -5.91 -2.73 11.09
CA ILE A 140 -6.87 -3.39 11.99
C ILE A 140 -6.24 -3.41 13.38
N VAL A 141 -6.82 -2.67 14.31
CA VAL A 141 -6.31 -2.53 15.69
C VAL A 141 -7.18 -3.29 16.69
N THR A 142 -6.59 -3.70 17.81
CA THR A 142 -7.29 -4.45 18.85
C THR A 142 -8.10 -3.58 19.83
N ASP A 143 -7.73 -2.31 19.94
CA ASP A 143 -8.34 -1.36 20.89
C ASP A 143 -8.25 0.05 20.27
N LEU A 144 -9.32 0.41 19.57
CA LEU A 144 -9.39 1.70 18.86
C LEU A 144 -9.45 2.89 19.81
N ASP A 145 -10.19 2.77 20.91
CA ASP A 145 -10.36 3.86 21.87
C ASP A 145 -9.04 4.21 22.57
N LYS A 146 -8.28 3.19 22.98
CA LYS A 146 -6.96 3.38 23.57
C LYS A 146 -5.98 3.98 22.57
N THR A 147 -5.97 3.46 21.34
CA THR A 147 -5.08 3.96 20.28
C THR A 147 -5.40 5.41 19.94
N LEU A 148 -6.69 5.75 19.76
CA LEU A 148 -7.11 7.12 19.48
C LEU A 148 -6.82 8.08 20.65
N SER A 149 -6.95 7.61 21.90
CA SER A 149 -6.60 8.41 23.08
C SER A 149 -5.13 8.79 23.10
N LEU A 150 -4.23 7.84 22.78
CA LEU A 150 -2.79 8.10 22.63
C LEU A 150 -2.52 9.12 21.51
N LEU A 151 -3.12 8.93 20.34
CA LEU A 151 -2.97 9.85 19.22
C LEU A 151 -3.44 11.26 19.55
N LYS A 152 -4.56 11.40 20.23
CA LYS A 152 -5.10 12.70 20.68
C LYS A 152 -4.20 13.37 21.71
N SER A 153 -3.58 12.62 22.64
CA SER A 153 -2.65 13.16 23.62
C SER A 153 -1.40 13.77 22.97
N GLU A 154 -0.98 13.23 21.84
CA GLU A 154 0.12 13.73 21.01
C GLU A 154 -0.32 14.74 19.94
N ARG A 155 -1.60 15.15 19.98
CA ARG A 155 -2.20 16.12 19.04
C ARG A 155 -2.14 15.69 17.58
N VAL A 156 -2.18 14.39 17.31
CA VAL A 156 -2.26 13.86 15.96
C VAL A 156 -3.54 14.33 15.28
N PRO A 157 -3.48 14.88 14.06
CA PRO A 157 -4.66 15.35 13.35
C PRO A 157 -5.63 14.20 13.04
N VAL A 158 -6.90 14.38 13.41
CA VAL A 158 -7.98 13.45 13.06
C VAL A 158 -8.73 13.99 11.86
N ILE A 159 -8.84 13.19 10.80
CA ILE A 159 -9.56 13.54 9.57
C ILE A 159 -11.07 13.36 9.77
N THR A 160 -11.46 12.29 10.47
CA THR A 160 -12.87 11.96 10.71
C THR A 160 -13.62 13.12 11.32
N ALA A 161 -14.74 13.49 10.71
CA ALA A 161 -15.56 14.59 11.18
C ALA A 161 -16.01 14.38 12.64
N GLY A 162 -15.87 15.42 13.45
CA GLY A 162 -16.15 15.33 14.90
C GLY A 162 -15.05 14.62 15.71
N GLY A 163 -14.01 14.07 15.09
CA GLY A 163 -12.83 13.53 15.76
C GLY A 163 -13.05 12.26 16.59
N ASN A 164 -14.13 11.52 16.35
CA ASN A 164 -14.48 10.30 17.08
C ASN A 164 -14.65 9.11 16.10
N PRO A 165 -14.48 7.86 16.58
CA PRO A 165 -14.74 6.70 15.76
C PRO A 165 -16.18 6.66 15.25
N VAL A 166 -16.33 6.19 14.03
CA VAL A 166 -17.62 5.99 13.35
C VAL A 166 -17.88 4.50 13.27
N GLU A 167 -19.12 4.07 13.54
CA GLU A 167 -19.56 2.69 13.35
C GLU A 167 -20.08 2.53 11.92
N LEU A 168 -19.43 1.68 11.15
CA LEU A 168 -19.85 1.33 9.79
C LEU A 168 -20.87 0.21 9.85
N SER A 169 -21.98 0.35 9.10
CA SER A 169 -23.06 -0.64 9.02
C SER A 169 -22.68 -1.93 8.27
N GLY A 170 -21.51 -1.98 7.72
CA GLY A 170 -20.92 -3.10 7.00
C GLY A 170 -19.82 -2.60 6.06
N TRP A 171 -18.86 -3.46 5.80
CA TRP A 171 -17.87 -3.25 4.76
C TRP A 171 -17.78 -4.52 3.95
N PRO A 172 -17.74 -4.43 2.63
CA PRO A 172 -17.60 -5.61 1.80
C PRO A 172 -16.41 -6.46 2.25
N GLY A 173 -16.63 -7.76 2.50
CA GLY A 173 -15.63 -8.72 2.96
C GLY A 173 -15.24 -8.65 4.44
N ILE A 174 -15.95 -7.87 5.22
CA ILE A 174 -15.78 -7.88 6.67
C ILE A 174 -17.11 -8.28 7.32
N SER A 175 -17.07 -9.39 8.05
CA SER A 175 -18.17 -9.80 8.90
C SER A 175 -18.01 -9.21 10.29
N GLY A 176 -19.07 -8.63 10.85
CA GLY A 176 -19.07 -8.06 12.19
C GLY A 176 -19.24 -6.55 12.19
N LYS A 177 -19.15 -5.98 13.39
CA LYS A 177 -19.20 -4.54 13.59
C LYS A 177 -17.84 -3.93 13.35
N ILE A 178 -17.82 -2.81 12.65
CA ILE A 178 -16.60 -2.07 12.34
C ILE A 178 -16.73 -0.68 12.98
N ARG A 179 -15.74 -0.33 13.77
CA ARG A 179 -15.52 1.03 14.22
C ARG A 179 -14.24 1.55 13.58
N ALA A 180 -14.27 2.74 13.04
CA ALA A 180 -13.11 3.25 12.33
C ALA A 180 -12.92 4.75 12.58
N VAL A 181 -11.68 5.22 12.41
CA VAL A 181 -11.29 6.62 12.44
C VAL A 181 -10.13 6.86 11.48
N PHE A 182 -10.15 7.95 10.74
CA PHE A 182 -9.01 8.41 9.96
C PHE A 182 -8.19 9.43 10.73
N VAL A 183 -6.89 9.25 10.69
CA VAL A 183 -5.89 10.17 11.22
C VAL A 183 -4.85 10.50 10.16
N ARG A 184 -4.04 11.53 10.40
CA ARG A 184 -2.86 11.80 9.57
C ARG A 184 -1.60 11.40 10.32
N ASP A 185 -0.68 10.73 9.64
CA ASP A 185 0.65 10.54 10.16
C ASP A 185 1.44 11.88 10.16
N PRO A 186 2.67 11.94 10.68
CA PRO A 186 3.45 13.19 10.76
C PRO A 186 3.69 13.90 9.43
N ASP A 187 3.67 13.18 8.31
CA ASP A 187 3.83 13.74 6.96
C ASP A 187 2.49 14.04 6.27
N GLY A 188 1.39 13.87 7.00
CA GLY A 188 0.05 14.14 6.49
C GLY A 188 -0.60 12.97 5.75
N TYR A 189 0.06 11.81 5.68
CA TYR A 189 -0.50 10.64 5.02
C TYR A 189 -1.69 10.08 5.80
N PRO A 190 -2.79 9.73 5.10
CA PRO A 190 -3.97 9.23 5.75
C PRO A 190 -3.79 7.78 6.24
N VAL A 191 -4.18 7.55 7.49
CA VAL A 191 -4.21 6.21 8.10
C VAL A 191 -5.60 5.97 8.66
N GLU A 192 -6.27 4.93 8.18
CA GLU A 192 -7.54 4.46 8.74
C GLU A 192 -7.26 3.41 9.81
N LEU A 193 -7.69 3.66 11.02
CA LEU A 193 -7.65 2.71 12.11
C LEU A 193 -9.02 2.06 12.25
N MET A 194 -9.07 0.73 12.19
CA MET A 194 -10.30 -0.06 12.21
C MET A 194 -10.27 -1.03 13.38
N GLU A 195 -11.33 -1.08 14.14
CA GLU A 195 -11.60 -2.15 15.11
C GLU A 195 -12.78 -2.98 14.61
N ILE A 196 -12.59 -4.30 14.55
CA ILE A 196 -13.59 -5.23 14.04
C ILE A 196 -14.01 -6.17 15.18
N SER A 197 -15.31 -6.30 15.40
CA SER A 197 -15.85 -7.16 16.46
C SER A 197 -16.89 -8.14 15.91
N PRO A 198 -16.69 -9.48 16.09
CA PRO A 198 -15.52 -10.12 16.73
C PRO A 198 -14.23 -9.87 15.93
N ALA A 199 -13.09 -9.91 16.61
CA ALA A 199 -11.81 -9.73 15.98
C ALA A 199 -11.59 -10.78 14.87
N PRO A 200 -11.07 -10.38 13.70
CA PRO A 200 -10.82 -11.32 12.62
C PRO A 200 -9.70 -12.30 12.97
N SER A 201 -9.70 -13.45 12.31
CA SER A 201 -8.54 -14.34 12.35
C SER A 201 -7.31 -13.61 11.81
N SER A 202 -6.19 -13.75 12.52
CA SER A 202 -4.95 -13.08 12.17
C SER A 202 -3.74 -13.96 12.46
N THR A 203 -2.69 -13.80 11.65
CA THR A 203 -1.38 -14.41 11.88
C THR A 203 -0.50 -13.59 12.83
N ALA A 204 -1.01 -12.49 13.37
CA ALA A 204 -0.32 -11.66 14.35
C ALA A 204 -0.02 -12.44 15.64
N ALA A 205 1.12 -12.16 16.25
CA ALA A 205 1.47 -12.76 17.53
C ALA A 205 0.46 -12.33 18.62
N ALA A 206 0.28 -13.21 19.61
CA ALA A 206 -0.57 -12.91 20.77
C ALA A 206 -0.10 -11.61 21.44
N GLY A 207 -1.05 -10.73 21.77
CA GLY A 207 -0.76 -9.43 22.38
C GLY A 207 -0.38 -8.31 21.38
N SER A 208 -0.33 -8.58 20.08
CA SER A 208 -0.17 -7.55 19.08
C SER A 208 -1.31 -6.53 19.16
N ARG A 209 -0.97 -5.24 19.05
CA ARG A 209 -1.95 -4.15 19.00
C ARG A 209 -2.57 -4.00 17.60
N VAL A 210 -1.90 -4.53 16.57
CA VAL A 210 -2.32 -4.54 15.18
C VAL A 210 -2.49 -5.99 14.73
N LEU A 211 -3.58 -6.27 14.00
CA LEU A 211 -3.97 -7.60 13.56
C LEU A 211 -3.85 -7.79 12.04
N GLY A 212 -3.63 -6.73 11.28
CA GLY A 212 -3.54 -6.79 9.83
C GLY A 212 -3.55 -5.42 9.19
N ALA A 213 -3.41 -5.41 7.86
CA ALA A 213 -3.44 -4.19 7.06
C ALA A 213 -4.19 -4.38 5.75
N ARG A 214 -4.73 -3.26 5.24
CA ARG A 214 -5.21 -3.10 3.87
C ARG A 214 -4.57 -1.84 3.28
N VAL A 215 -4.39 -1.81 1.98
CA VAL A 215 -3.90 -0.63 1.26
C VAL A 215 -4.98 -0.19 0.29
N ALA A 216 -5.43 1.04 0.43
CA ALA A 216 -6.42 1.61 -0.47
C ALA A 216 -5.76 2.57 -1.46
N VAL A 217 -6.21 2.49 -2.71
CA VAL A 217 -5.79 3.35 -3.82
C VAL A 217 -7.03 3.91 -4.49
N VAL A 218 -7.10 5.22 -4.60
CA VAL A 218 -8.18 5.89 -5.34
C VAL A 218 -7.81 5.96 -6.81
N VAL A 219 -8.73 5.52 -7.65
CA VAL A 219 -8.49 5.35 -9.10
C VAL A 219 -9.53 6.12 -9.92
N ASP A 220 -9.15 6.49 -11.14
CA ASP A 220 -10.05 7.17 -12.06
C ASP A 220 -10.97 6.21 -12.83
N ASN A 221 -10.49 4.98 -13.08
CA ASN A 221 -11.24 3.95 -13.79
C ASN A 221 -10.98 2.58 -13.15
N LEU A 222 -11.95 2.11 -12.39
CA LEU A 222 -11.84 0.90 -11.57
C LEU A 222 -11.55 -0.35 -12.39
N GLU A 223 -12.34 -0.59 -13.45
CA GLU A 223 -12.18 -1.81 -14.26
C GLU A 223 -10.87 -1.81 -15.04
N ALA A 224 -10.47 -0.65 -15.58
CA ALA A 224 -9.20 -0.54 -16.30
C ALA A 224 -8.02 -0.80 -15.37
N THR A 225 -8.05 -0.25 -14.16
CA THR A 225 -7.00 -0.44 -13.16
C THR A 225 -6.96 -1.90 -12.66
N CYS A 226 -8.12 -2.52 -12.40
CA CYS A 226 -8.18 -3.94 -12.05
C CYS A 226 -7.54 -4.81 -13.14
N ARG A 227 -7.87 -4.57 -14.41
CA ARG A 227 -7.28 -5.32 -15.54
C ARG A 227 -5.77 -5.08 -15.67
N LEU A 228 -5.32 -3.85 -15.46
CA LEU A 228 -3.90 -3.51 -15.48
C LEU A 228 -3.15 -4.27 -14.39
N TYR A 229 -3.61 -4.16 -13.16
CA TYR A 229 -2.95 -4.80 -12.01
C TYR A 229 -2.95 -6.34 -12.14
N GLN A 230 -4.06 -6.94 -12.60
CA GLN A 230 -4.10 -8.37 -12.90
C GLN A 230 -3.09 -8.78 -13.98
N ARG A 231 -2.90 -7.92 -14.99
CA ARG A 231 -1.92 -8.19 -16.06
C ARG A 231 -0.50 -8.13 -15.52
N LEU A 232 -0.18 -7.15 -14.68
CA LEU A 232 1.17 -6.97 -14.13
C LEU A 232 1.50 -8.04 -13.09
N VAL A 233 0.65 -8.20 -12.10
CA VAL A 233 0.87 -9.11 -10.95
C VAL A 233 0.68 -10.58 -11.33
N GLY A 234 -0.27 -10.86 -12.22
CA GLY A 234 -0.55 -12.21 -12.69
C GLY A 234 -1.98 -12.67 -12.44
N PRO A 235 -2.35 -13.86 -12.95
CA PRO A 235 -3.73 -14.33 -12.98
C PRO A 235 -4.32 -14.65 -11.60
N ASP A 236 -3.49 -14.82 -10.59
CA ASP A 236 -3.92 -15.11 -9.22
C ASP A 236 -4.31 -13.84 -8.44
N PHE A 237 -3.95 -12.66 -8.93
CA PHE A 237 -4.37 -11.38 -8.39
C PHE A 237 -5.76 -11.02 -8.92
N LYS A 238 -6.80 -11.58 -8.30
CA LYS A 238 -8.19 -11.47 -8.77
C LYS A 238 -8.95 -10.45 -7.95
N PHE A 239 -9.44 -9.42 -8.62
CA PHE A 239 -10.32 -8.43 -8.00
C PHE A 239 -11.76 -8.94 -7.93
N TRP A 240 -12.34 -8.80 -6.76
CA TRP A 240 -13.78 -8.80 -6.56
C TRP A 240 -14.26 -7.35 -6.63
N LEU A 241 -15.32 -7.13 -7.40
CA LEU A 241 -15.94 -5.81 -7.52
C LEU A 241 -17.24 -5.78 -6.72
N SER A 242 -17.45 -4.73 -5.93
CA SER A 242 -18.72 -4.52 -5.25
C SER A 242 -19.86 -4.40 -6.29
N PRO A 243 -20.97 -5.13 -6.13
CA PRO A 243 -22.08 -5.07 -7.07
C PRO A 243 -22.84 -3.73 -7.02
N THR A 244 -22.67 -2.98 -5.94
CA THR A 244 -23.28 -1.66 -5.73
C THR A 244 -22.23 -0.68 -5.25
N PRO A 245 -22.41 0.63 -5.49
CA PRO A 245 -21.57 1.65 -4.88
C PRO A 245 -21.52 1.50 -3.35
N VAL A 246 -20.39 1.83 -2.79
CA VAL A 246 -20.09 1.83 -1.36
C VAL A 246 -19.93 3.29 -0.89
N GLY A 247 -20.05 3.51 0.38
CA GLY A 247 -19.92 4.85 0.94
C GLY A 247 -21.30 5.52 1.08
N ASP A 248 -21.76 5.58 2.30
CA ASP A 248 -22.94 6.31 2.74
C ASP A 248 -22.52 7.58 3.49
N GLU A 249 -23.47 8.26 4.09
CA GLU A 249 -23.20 9.43 4.93
C GLU A 249 -22.28 9.10 6.12
N THR A 250 -22.32 7.84 6.58
CA THR A 250 -21.46 7.35 7.66
C THR A 250 -20.00 7.30 7.20
N TYR A 251 -19.76 6.76 6.01
CA TYR A 251 -18.42 6.75 5.43
C TYR A 251 -17.94 8.17 5.06
N ALA A 252 -18.84 9.01 4.58
CA ALA A 252 -18.53 10.43 4.33
C ALA A 252 -18.11 11.15 5.64
N THR A 253 -18.73 10.83 6.77
CA THR A 253 -18.31 11.31 8.09
C THR A 253 -16.93 10.75 8.46
N LEU A 254 -16.70 9.46 8.25
CA LEU A 254 -15.44 8.78 8.53
C LEU A 254 -14.28 9.40 7.74
N SER A 255 -14.42 9.50 6.44
CA SER A 255 -13.36 10.01 5.54
C SER A 255 -13.31 11.55 5.46
N ASN A 256 -14.30 12.22 6.04
CA ASN A 256 -14.53 13.66 5.84
C ASN A 256 -14.56 14.05 4.36
N THR A 257 -15.07 13.15 3.52
CA THR A 257 -15.14 13.28 2.06
C THR A 257 -16.51 12.79 1.59
N PRO A 258 -17.33 13.65 1.01
CA PRO A 258 -18.65 13.25 0.54
C PRO A 258 -18.55 12.39 -0.74
N GLY A 259 -19.58 11.62 -0.97
CA GLY A 259 -19.77 10.85 -2.21
C GLY A 259 -19.68 9.35 -2.01
N GLN A 260 -20.31 8.65 -2.94
CA GLN A 260 -20.22 7.20 -3.08
C GLN A 260 -19.06 6.84 -4.00
N PHE A 261 -18.58 5.63 -3.87
CA PHE A 261 -17.52 5.10 -4.73
C PHE A 261 -17.79 3.64 -5.07
N ARG A 262 -17.29 3.23 -6.21
CA ARG A 262 -17.20 1.82 -6.58
C ARG A 262 -15.95 1.23 -5.95
N LEU A 263 -16.03 -0.01 -5.52
CA LEU A 263 -14.96 -0.68 -4.79
C LEU A 263 -14.59 -1.99 -5.46
N ALA A 264 -13.31 -2.22 -5.65
CA ALA A 264 -12.76 -3.51 -5.99
C ALA A 264 -11.69 -3.90 -4.98
N MET A 265 -11.59 -5.19 -4.66
CA MET A 265 -10.63 -5.69 -3.68
C MET A 265 -9.98 -6.97 -4.18
N ALA A 266 -8.70 -7.11 -3.88
CA ALA A 266 -7.93 -8.32 -4.13
C ALA A 266 -6.98 -8.59 -2.97
N MET A 267 -6.84 -9.85 -2.60
CA MET A 267 -5.77 -10.27 -1.70
C MET A 267 -4.46 -10.33 -2.49
N VAL A 268 -3.43 -9.70 -1.97
CA VAL A 268 -2.10 -9.79 -2.58
C VAL A 268 -1.58 -11.22 -2.44
N PRO A 269 -1.17 -11.87 -3.54
CA PRO A 269 -0.69 -13.25 -3.49
C PRO A 269 0.34 -13.48 -2.37
N GLY A 270 0.25 -14.61 -1.70
CA GLY A 270 1.20 -15.02 -0.64
C GLY A 270 1.24 -14.13 0.60
N SER A 271 0.22 -13.30 0.81
CA SER A 271 0.09 -12.45 2.01
C SER A 271 -1.36 -12.42 2.50
N SER A 272 -1.59 -11.83 3.68
CA SER A 272 -2.92 -11.50 4.20
C SER A 272 -3.26 -10.01 4.01
N VAL A 273 -2.61 -9.36 3.05
CA VAL A 273 -2.84 -7.96 2.72
C VAL A 273 -3.90 -7.85 1.64
N VAL A 274 -4.90 -7.02 1.86
CA VAL A 274 -5.92 -6.70 0.86
C VAL A 274 -5.59 -5.36 0.22
N MET A 275 -5.55 -5.32 -1.10
CA MET A 275 -5.53 -4.09 -1.87
C MET A 275 -6.95 -3.71 -2.25
N GLU A 276 -7.34 -2.49 -1.94
CA GLU A 276 -8.65 -1.90 -2.25
C GLU A 276 -8.48 -0.81 -3.30
N LEU A 277 -9.20 -0.91 -4.41
CA LEU A 277 -9.27 0.13 -5.43
C LEU A 277 -10.62 0.82 -5.31
N MET A 278 -10.62 2.14 -5.26
CA MET A 278 -11.81 2.95 -5.02
C MET A 278 -11.97 3.99 -6.12
N GLU A 279 -13.11 4.00 -6.79
CA GLU A 279 -13.46 5.00 -7.79
C GLU A 279 -14.64 5.83 -7.30
N TYR A 280 -14.36 7.08 -6.88
CA TYR A 280 -15.41 7.99 -6.46
C TYR A 280 -16.28 8.43 -7.62
N GLU A 281 -17.59 8.44 -7.41
CA GLU A 281 -18.58 8.91 -8.38
C GLU A 281 -18.72 10.44 -8.29
N HIS A 282 -18.94 11.08 -9.42
CA HIS A 282 -19.36 12.49 -9.54
C HIS A 282 -18.45 13.55 -8.89
N HIS A 283 -17.15 13.28 -8.76
CA HIS A 283 -16.20 14.29 -8.30
C HIS A 283 -15.55 15.03 -9.47
N ASN A 284 -15.32 16.34 -9.27
CA ASN A 284 -14.34 17.07 -10.07
C ASN A 284 -12.96 16.51 -9.68
N LYS A 285 -12.56 15.45 -10.36
CA LYS A 285 -11.33 14.73 -10.08
C LYS A 285 -10.15 15.61 -10.44
N HIS A 286 -9.34 15.97 -9.47
CA HIS A 286 -8.05 16.58 -9.68
C HIS A 286 -7.00 15.48 -9.70
N PHE A 287 -6.28 15.39 -10.79
CA PHE A 287 -5.14 14.50 -10.87
C PHE A 287 -3.87 15.32 -10.62
N GLU A 288 -3.25 15.08 -9.50
CA GLU A 288 -1.92 15.60 -9.20
C GLU A 288 -0.99 14.42 -8.92
N ARG A 289 0.01 14.25 -9.77
CA ARG A 289 1.02 13.22 -9.56
C ARG A 289 2.01 13.67 -8.49
N GLY A 290 2.17 12.87 -7.43
CA GLY A 290 3.29 12.97 -6.52
C GLY A 290 4.57 12.43 -7.16
N TYR A 291 5.70 13.12 -6.96
CA TYR A 291 6.99 12.55 -7.28
C TYR A 291 7.40 11.53 -6.21
N ILE A 292 8.26 10.59 -6.57
CA ILE A 292 8.65 9.56 -5.63
C ILE A 292 9.42 10.14 -4.42
N GLN A 293 10.04 11.29 -4.56
CA GLN A 293 10.75 11.98 -3.47
C GLN A 293 9.86 12.89 -2.60
N ASP A 294 8.59 13.04 -2.92
CA ASP A 294 7.70 13.96 -2.21
C ASP A 294 7.21 13.34 -0.89
N PRO A 295 7.45 13.93 0.29
CA PRO A 295 6.87 13.46 1.54
C PRO A 295 5.34 13.34 1.44
N GLY A 296 4.81 12.19 1.84
CA GLY A 296 3.39 11.86 1.69
C GLY A 296 3.07 10.97 0.49
N THR A 297 3.98 10.80 -0.48
CA THR A 297 3.80 9.78 -1.51
C THR A 297 3.97 8.37 -0.94
N ALA A 298 3.44 7.42 -1.68
CA ALA A 298 3.57 6.01 -1.35
C ALA A 298 3.79 5.18 -2.61
N HIS A 299 4.46 4.05 -2.42
CA HIS A 299 4.54 2.99 -3.41
C HIS A 299 4.24 1.63 -2.77
N PHE A 300 3.83 0.67 -3.57
CA PHE A 300 3.53 -0.67 -3.08
C PHE A 300 4.46 -1.68 -3.75
N LEU A 301 5.22 -2.40 -2.91
CA LEU A 301 6.11 -3.46 -3.37
C LEU A 301 5.39 -4.80 -3.48
N PHE A 302 5.42 -5.35 -4.68
CA PHE A 302 5.15 -6.76 -4.96
C PHE A 302 6.49 -7.51 -5.03
N MET A 303 6.74 -8.40 -4.08
CA MET A 303 7.90 -9.31 -4.17
C MET A 303 7.68 -10.26 -5.32
N ALA A 304 8.46 -10.12 -6.36
CA ALA A 304 8.39 -10.94 -7.55
C ALA A 304 9.26 -12.19 -7.42
N LYS A 305 8.90 -13.21 -8.17
CA LYS A 305 9.72 -14.40 -8.34
C LYS A 305 10.85 -14.14 -9.33
N ASP A 306 10.56 -13.38 -10.37
CA ASP A 306 11.48 -13.04 -11.44
C ASP A 306 10.95 -11.77 -12.15
N ASP A 307 11.70 -10.68 -12.07
CA ASP A 307 11.35 -9.42 -12.70
C ASP A 307 11.34 -9.50 -14.23
N ASP A 308 12.13 -10.41 -14.82
CA ASP A 308 12.16 -10.60 -16.27
C ASP A 308 10.86 -11.21 -16.83
N VAL A 309 10.03 -11.81 -15.96
CA VAL A 309 8.69 -12.28 -16.33
C VAL A 309 7.66 -11.12 -16.30
N ILE A 310 7.87 -10.14 -15.42
CA ILE A 310 6.93 -9.02 -15.25
C ILE A 310 7.20 -7.89 -16.25
N MET A 311 8.46 -7.60 -16.56
CA MET A 311 8.85 -6.52 -17.46
C MET A 311 8.17 -6.56 -18.84
N PRO A 312 8.03 -7.69 -19.54
CA PRO A 312 7.29 -7.74 -20.81
C PRO A 312 5.82 -7.32 -20.65
N ARG A 313 5.21 -7.57 -19.48
CA ARG A 313 3.82 -7.16 -19.19
C ARG A 313 3.71 -5.66 -19.00
N VAL A 314 4.71 -5.05 -18.37
CA VAL A 314 4.84 -3.59 -18.21
C VAL A 314 4.91 -2.93 -19.58
N HIS A 315 5.81 -3.39 -20.44
CA HIS A 315 5.96 -2.86 -21.81
C HIS A 315 4.70 -3.08 -22.66
N ALA A 316 4.09 -4.28 -22.57
CA ALA A 316 2.84 -4.58 -23.28
C ALA A 316 1.63 -3.74 -22.80
N ALA A 317 1.70 -3.20 -21.57
CA ALA A 317 0.74 -2.26 -21.04
C ALA A 317 1.02 -0.80 -21.47
N GLY A 318 2.10 -0.55 -22.20
CA GLY A 318 2.53 0.79 -22.59
C GLY A 318 3.09 1.62 -21.43
N LEU A 319 3.50 0.96 -20.35
CA LEU A 319 4.10 1.61 -19.20
C LEU A 319 5.62 1.62 -19.31
N HIS A 320 6.24 2.57 -18.64
CA HIS A 320 7.68 2.73 -18.55
C HIS A 320 8.12 2.69 -17.09
N THR A 321 9.26 2.08 -16.84
CA THR A 321 9.87 2.13 -15.51
C THR A 321 10.49 3.49 -15.26
N LEU A 322 10.80 3.77 -14.01
CA LEU A 322 11.56 4.96 -13.64
C LEU A 322 13.03 4.89 -14.08
N SER A 323 13.59 3.71 -14.29
CA SER A 323 14.98 3.57 -14.69
C SER A 323 15.21 4.07 -16.13
N ARG A 324 16.35 4.73 -16.40
CA ARG A 324 16.74 5.22 -17.74
C ARG A 324 16.78 4.12 -18.77
N SER A 325 17.25 2.96 -18.34
CA SER A 325 17.36 1.77 -19.16
C SER A 325 16.00 1.13 -19.45
N ASN A 326 14.93 1.55 -18.72
CA ASN A 326 13.60 0.93 -18.76
C ASN A 326 13.64 -0.60 -18.50
N VAL A 327 14.53 -1.02 -17.59
CA VAL A 327 14.70 -2.39 -17.12
C VAL A 327 14.89 -2.42 -15.60
N PRO A 328 14.77 -3.61 -14.94
CA PRO A 328 15.07 -3.74 -13.52
C PRO A 328 16.52 -3.38 -13.20
N VAL A 329 16.73 -2.74 -12.04
CA VAL A 329 18.02 -2.23 -11.60
C VAL A 329 18.49 -2.99 -10.37
N PHE A 330 19.78 -3.32 -10.29
CA PHE A 330 20.36 -3.93 -9.11
C PHE A 330 20.45 -2.92 -7.96
N ILE A 331 19.68 -3.16 -6.89
CA ILE A 331 19.75 -2.39 -5.63
C ILE A 331 20.58 -3.09 -4.55
N GLY A 332 21.13 -4.24 -4.88
CA GLY A 332 21.98 -5.06 -4.02
C GLY A 332 22.71 -6.12 -4.83
N PRO A 333 23.55 -6.94 -4.17
CA PRO A 333 24.35 -7.93 -4.90
C PRO A 333 23.52 -9.02 -5.62
N THR A 334 22.30 -9.27 -5.16
CA THR A 334 21.41 -10.32 -5.68
C THR A 334 19.95 -9.86 -5.74
N THR A 335 19.68 -8.57 -5.65
CA THR A 335 18.34 -8.01 -5.60
C THR A 335 18.19 -6.99 -6.71
N ARG A 336 17.17 -7.17 -7.53
CA ARG A 336 16.77 -6.17 -8.53
C ARG A 336 15.43 -5.57 -8.12
N SER A 337 15.19 -4.35 -8.58
CA SER A 337 13.92 -3.67 -8.44
C SER A 337 13.64 -2.75 -9.61
N PHE A 338 12.35 -2.46 -9.82
CA PHE A 338 11.92 -1.38 -10.69
C PHE A 338 10.58 -0.80 -10.22
N PHE A 339 10.40 0.48 -10.53
CA PHE A 339 9.17 1.21 -10.22
C PHE A 339 8.41 1.53 -11.50
N VAL A 340 7.09 1.41 -11.43
CA VAL A 340 6.18 1.74 -12.52
C VAL A 340 5.06 2.61 -12.00
N PRO A 341 4.87 3.84 -12.52
CA PRO A 341 3.69 4.61 -12.18
C PRO A 341 2.47 4.01 -12.88
N ASP A 342 1.40 3.80 -12.16
CA ASP A 342 0.12 3.50 -12.77
C ASP A 342 -0.47 4.76 -13.45
N PRO A 343 -1.56 4.64 -14.23
CA PRO A 343 -2.17 5.80 -14.89
C PRO A 343 -2.66 6.90 -13.94
N GLN A 344 -2.88 6.59 -12.66
CA GLN A 344 -3.25 7.55 -11.62
C GLN A 344 -2.05 8.13 -10.87
N GLY A 345 -0.82 7.70 -11.22
CA GLY A 345 0.41 8.17 -10.60
C GLY A 345 0.77 7.47 -9.30
N PHE A 346 0.04 6.42 -8.90
CA PHE A 346 0.46 5.56 -7.82
C PHE A 346 1.62 4.67 -8.27
N TRP A 347 2.63 4.55 -7.41
CA TRP A 347 3.84 3.81 -7.73
C TRP A 347 3.73 2.34 -7.34
N LEU A 348 3.91 1.46 -8.32
CA LEU A 348 4.07 0.03 -8.12
C LEU A 348 5.55 -0.30 -8.18
N GLU A 349 6.04 -1.01 -7.20
CA GLU A 349 7.39 -1.57 -7.20
C GLU A 349 7.33 -3.08 -7.36
N PHE A 350 8.23 -3.62 -8.15
CA PHE A 350 8.50 -5.04 -8.24
C PHE A 350 9.95 -5.29 -7.88
N MET A 351 10.19 -6.36 -7.13
CA MET A 351 11.52 -6.70 -6.64
C MET A 351 11.69 -8.21 -6.64
N ASP A 352 12.78 -8.68 -7.19
CA ASP A 352 13.21 -10.07 -7.08
C ASP A 352 14.49 -10.22 -6.26
N HIS A 353 14.69 -11.42 -5.71
CA HIS A 353 15.88 -11.80 -4.95
C HIS A 353 16.54 -13.01 -5.58
N ASP A 354 17.81 -13.28 -5.19
CA ASP A 354 18.61 -14.42 -5.61
C ASP A 354 18.98 -14.43 -7.11
N VAL A 355 18.91 -13.25 -7.73
CA VAL A 355 19.34 -13.08 -9.11
C VAL A 355 20.85 -13.29 -9.22
N LYS A 356 21.26 -14.16 -10.09
CA LYS A 356 22.69 -14.31 -10.39
C LYS A 356 23.18 -13.03 -11.05
N LYS A 357 24.24 -12.42 -10.49
CA LYS A 357 24.89 -11.26 -11.11
C LYS A 357 25.18 -11.56 -12.58
N ASP A 358 24.81 -10.62 -13.44
CA ASP A 358 25.24 -10.65 -14.82
C ASP A 358 26.80 -10.67 -14.85
N PRO A 359 27.42 -11.72 -15.39
CA PRO A 359 28.88 -11.76 -15.49
C PRO A 359 29.49 -10.67 -16.39
N ALA A 360 28.66 -9.90 -17.12
CA ALA A 360 29.08 -8.78 -17.95
C ALA A 360 29.16 -7.45 -17.20
N ALA A 361 28.63 -7.34 -15.98
CA ALA A 361 28.75 -6.16 -15.14
C ALA A 361 30.10 -6.17 -14.38
N LYS A 362 31.21 -5.96 -15.11
CA LYS A 362 32.55 -5.69 -14.55
C LYS A 362 32.98 -4.27 -14.89
#